data_454516adbdef3682367e12de82033e10
#
_entry.id   454516adbdef3682367e12de82033e10
#
_cell.length_a   1.000
_cell.length_b   1.000
_cell.length_c   1.000
_cell.angle_alpha   90.00
_cell.angle_beta   90.00
_cell.angle_gamma   90.00
#
_symmetry.space_group_name_H-M   'P 1'
#
loop_
_entity.id
_entity.type
_entity.pdbx_description
1 polymer ?
#
loop_
_entity_poly.entity_id
_entity_poly.type
_entity_poly.pdbx_seq_one_letter_code
_entity_poly.pdbx_strand_id
1 'polypeptide(L)'
;GVDGMTVDEFLDYLRAHAVEIVDTVKAGKYKPQPVRRVMIPKEEKGKFRPLGIPTAVDRVIQQAIAQKLSDEYEPVFSLHSHGFRPCRSCRTAIDEALDIANQGYVWVVDLDLSKFFDTVNHSKLLQLLSDKLKDGRVVSLIHKILRAPIQEGDKITPCEIGTPQGGPVSPVLANIMLNELDHELERR
;
A
#
# COMPACT_ATOMS: atom_id res chain seq x y z
N GLY A 1 8.51 8.17 -12.57
CA GLY A 1 7.29 7.61 -13.15
C GLY A 1 7.37 7.43 -14.66
N VAL A 2 6.23 7.20 -15.29
CA VAL A 2 6.14 7.10 -16.77
C VAL A 2 6.31 8.45 -17.46
N ASP A 3 6.05 9.53 -16.73
CA ASP A 3 6.17 10.92 -17.16
C ASP A 3 7.62 11.43 -17.21
N GLY A 4 8.57 10.69 -16.67
CA GLY A 4 9.97 11.07 -16.60
C GLY A 4 10.28 12.22 -15.64
N MET A 5 9.27 12.80 -14.97
CA MET A 5 9.44 13.92 -14.05
C MET A 5 10.39 13.57 -12.89
N THR A 6 11.39 14.40 -12.68
CA THR A 6 12.32 14.29 -11.56
C THR A 6 11.74 14.92 -10.27
N VAL A 7 12.38 14.65 -9.14
CA VAL A 7 11.97 15.23 -7.85
C VAL A 7 12.18 16.74 -7.83
N ASP A 8 13.25 17.22 -8.49
CA ASP A 8 13.57 18.66 -8.55
C ASP A 8 12.54 19.44 -9.38
N GLU A 9 12.14 18.90 -10.54
CA GLU A 9 11.11 19.50 -11.40
C GLU A 9 9.72 19.44 -10.73
N PHE A 10 9.48 18.42 -9.90
CA PHE A 10 8.17 18.22 -9.30
C PHE A 10 7.73 19.35 -8.37
N LEU A 11 8.65 19.97 -7.64
CA LEU A 11 8.29 21.03 -6.70
C LEU A 11 7.72 22.26 -7.44
N ASP A 12 8.32 22.65 -8.56
CA ASP A 12 7.84 23.77 -9.36
C ASP A 12 6.54 23.43 -10.09
N TYR A 13 6.44 22.19 -10.60
CA TYR A 13 5.20 21.68 -11.15
C TYR A 13 4.06 21.70 -10.12
N LEU A 14 4.31 21.23 -8.90
CA LEU A 14 3.31 21.21 -7.85
C LEU A 14 2.85 22.64 -7.46
N ARG A 15 3.78 23.60 -7.37
CA ARG A 15 3.43 25.02 -7.10
C ARG A 15 2.49 25.60 -8.16
N ALA A 16 2.70 25.26 -9.41
CA ALA A 16 1.91 25.75 -10.53
C ALA A 16 0.52 25.05 -10.64
N HIS A 17 0.43 23.76 -10.29
CA HIS A 17 -0.76 22.92 -10.56
C HIS A 17 -1.47 22.41 -9.31
N ALA A 18 -1.07 22.78 -8.09
CA ALA A 18 -1.64 22.23 -6.85
C ALA A 18 -3.17 22.39 -6.78
N VAL A 19 -3.69 23.56 -7.15
CA VAL A 19 -5.13 23.85 -7.11
C VAL A 19 -5.87 22.94 -8.08
N GLU A 20 -5.40 22.83 -9.31
CA GLU A 20 -5.99 21.96 -10.34
C GLU A 20 -6.02 20.50 -9.92
N ILE A 21 -4.89 19.99 -9.37
CA ILE A 21 -4.79 18.62 -8.84
C ILE A 21 -5.84 18.39 -7.75
N VAL A 22 -5.90 19.30 -6.76
CA VAL A 22 -6.84 19.19 -5.64
C VAL A 22 -8.29 19.23 -6.12
N ASP A 23 -8.63 20.14 -7.05
CA ASP A 23 -9.98 20.27 -7.58
C ASP A 23 -10.39 19.04 -8.39
N THR A 24 -9.46 18.48 -9.16
CA THR A 24 -9.67 17.24 -9.93
C THR A 24 -9.91 16.04 -9.00
N VAL A 25 -9.17 15.95 -7.90
CA VAL A 25 -9.36 14.91 -6.88
C VAL A 25 -10.71 15.10 -6.16
N LYS A 26 -11.03 16.32 -5.70
CA LYS A 26 -12.31 16.64 -5.03
C LYS A 26 -13.52 16.37 -5.92
N ALA A 27 -13.41 16.67 -7.21
CA ALA A 27 -14.44 16.38 -8.19
C ALA A 27 -14.58 14.89 -8.55
N GLY A 28 -13.72 14.01 -7.99
CA GLY A 28 -13.69 12.59 -8.34
C GLY A 28 -13.26 12.30 -9.79
N LYS A 29 -12.67 13.28 -10.47
CA LYS A 29 -12.25 13.18 -11.88
C LYS A 29 -10.79 12.76 -12.04
N TYR A 30 -10.03 12.72 -10.96
CA TYR A 30 -8.62 12.31 -11.01
C TYR A 30 -8.49 10.89 -11.57
N LYS A 31 -7.53 10.71 -12.48
CA LYS A 31 -7.19 9.42 -13.10
C LYS A 31 -5.69 9.19 -12.87
N PRO A 32 -5.29 8.19 -12.06
CA PRO A 32 -3.90 7.81 -11.89
C PRO A 32 -3.25 7.45 -13.23
N GLN A 33 -1.99 7.83 -13.38
CA GLN A 33 -1.19 7.47 -14.54
C GLN A 33 -0.74 6.00 -14.47
N PRO A 34 -0.31 5.40 -15.58
CA PRO A 34 0.28 4.07 -15.55
C PRO A 34 1.47 3.99 -14.58
N VAL A 35 1.58 2.88 -13.88
CA VAL A 35 2.70 2.59 -12.98
C VAL A 35 3.84 1.98 -13.78
N ARG A 36 5.02 2.61 -13.77
CA ARG A 36 6.20 2.07 -14.45
C ARG A 36 6.74 0.87 -13.68
N ARG A 37 6.80 -0.29 -14.33
CA ARG A 37 7.38 -1.51 -13.76
C ARG A 37 8.89 -1.56 -14.03
N VAL A 38 9.65 -1.82 -12.97
CA VAL A 38 11.09 -2.06 -13.03
C VAL A 38 11.40 -3.34 -12.26
N MET A 39 12.28 -4.18 -12.82
CA MET A 39 12.71 -5.40 -12.15
C MET A 39 13.95 -5.12 -11.30
N ILE A 40 13.83 -5.35 -9.98
CA ILE A 40 14.94 -5.17 -9.03
C ILE A 40 15.52 -6.54 -8.68
N PRO A 41 16.85 -6.75 -8.75
CA PRO A 41 17.46 -7.99 -8.34
C PRO A 41 17.22 -8.26 -6.84
N LYS A 42 16.94 -9.52 -6.50
CA LYS A 42 16.92 -10.02 -5.12
C LYS A 42 18.33 -10.43 -4.69
N GLU A 43 18.52 -10.68 -3.39
CA GLU A 43 19.78 -11.21 -2.86
C GLU A 43 20.18 -12.56 -3.50
N GLU A 44 19.18 -13.39 -3.81
CA GLU A 44 19.41 -14.63 -4.54
C GLU A 44 19.72 -14.35 -6.01
N LYS A 45 20.89 -14.84 -6.46
CA LYS A 45 21.36 -14.69 -7.85
C LYS A 45 20.30 -15.16 -8.86
N GLY A 46 20.01 -14.31 -9.82
CA GLY A 46 19.07 -14.61 -10.92
C GLY A 46 17.59 -14.42 -10.58
N LYS A 47 17.24 -14.09 -9.34
CA LYS A 47 15.86 -13.74 -8.98
C LYS A 47 15.63 -12.22 -8.97
N PHE A 48 14.47 -11.81 -9.48
CA PHE A 48 14.06 -10.42 -9.54
C PHE A 48 12.71 -10.23 -8.83
N ARG A 49 12.48 -9.03 -8.35
CA ARG A 49 11.16 -8.60 -7.87
C ARG A 49 10.65 -7.42 -8.69
N PRO A 50 9.39 -7.41 -9.09
CA PRO A 50 8.81 -6.27 -9.76
C PRO A 50 8.62 -5.11 -8.75
N LEU A 51 9.07 -3.91 -9.13
CA LEU A 51 8.78 -2.67 -8.43
C LEU A 51 7.92 -1.79 -9.32
N GLY A 52 6.80 -1.31 -8.82
CA GLY A 52 5.96 -0.32 -9.49
C GLY A 52 6.33 1.08 -9.06
N ILE A 53 6.60 1.95 -10.01
CA ILE A 53 6.96 3.36 -9.76
C ILE A 53 5.84 4.25 -10.30
N PRO A 54 4.91 4.74 -9.44
CA PRO A 54 3.93 5.74 -9.82
C PRO A 54 4.59 7.08 -10.17
N THR A 55 3.88 7.96 -10.86
CA THR A 55 4.34 9.34 -11.10
C THR A 55 4.50 10.11 -9.79
N ALA A 56 5.22 11.23 -9.82
CA ALA A 56 5.44 12.03 -8.62
C ALA A 56 4.11 12.58 -8.06
N VAL A 57 3.18 12.99 -8.92
CA VAL A 57 1.83 13.43 -8.54
C VAL A 57 1.05 12.29 -7.88
N ASP A 58 1.02 11.10 -8.51
CA ASP A 58 0.34 9.93 -7.94
C ASP A 58 0.90 9.56 -6.58
N ARG A 59 2.22 9.64 -6.38
CA ARG A 59 2.86 9.34 -5.09
C ARG A 59 2.43 10.31 -4.00
N VAL A 60 2.30 11.61 -4.29
CA VAL A 60 1.82 12.60 -3.31
C VAL A 60 0.35 12.31 -2.93
N ILE A 61 -0.50 12.02 -3.90
CA ILE A 61 -1.90 11.67 -3.63
C ILE A 61 -1.98 10.38 -2.81
N GLN A 62 -1.23 9.35 -3.19
CA GLN A 62 -1.16 8.10 -2.44
C GLN A 62 -0.62 8.29 -1.02
N GLN A 63 0.37 9.16 -0.84
CA GLN A 63 0.92 9.48 0.48
C GLN A 63 -0.12 10.19 1.37
N ALA A 64 -0.87 11.14 0.81
CA ALA A 64 -1.94 11.82 1.54
C ALA A 64 -3.04 10.84 1.97
N ILE A 65 -3.41 9.90 1.09
CA ILE A 65 -4.36 8.82 1.43
C ILE A 65 -3.78 7.91 2.50
N ALA A 66 -2.51 7.47 2.36
CA ALA A 66 -1.86 6.59 3.33
C ALA A 66 -1.84 7.20 4.73
N GLN A 67 -1.52 8.49 4.87
CA GLN A 67 -1.54 9.19 6.15
C GLN A 67 -2.95 9.16 6.78
N LYS A 68 -3.97 9.49 6.00
CA LYS A 68 -5.37 9.47 6.50
C LYS A 68 -5.86 8.07 6.83
N LEU A 69 -5.53 7.06 6.04
CA LEU A 69 -5.85 5.67 6.36
C LEU A 69 -5.13 5.20 7.62
N SER A 70 -3.85 5.60 7.79
CA SER A 70 -3.11 5.25 9.01
C SER A 70 -3.77 5.84 10.26
N ASP A 71 -4.17 7.11 10.24
CA ASP A 71 -4.88 7.75 11.35
C ASP A 71 -6.19 7.00 11.71
N GLU A 72 -6.95 6.60 10.69
CA GLU A 72 -8.25 5.93 10.85
C GLU A 72 -8.16 4.46 11.28
N TYR A 73 -7.12 3.75 10.83
CA TYR A 73 -6.99 2.32 11.07
C TYR A 73 -6.05 1.96 12.22
N GLU A 74 -5.11 2.84 12.61
CA GLU A 74 -4.19 2.58 13.73
C GLU A 74 -4.90 2.12 15.01
N PRO A 75 -6.07 2.69 15.41
CA PRO A 75 -6.77 2.25 16.61
C PRO A 75 -7.42 0.86 16.53
N VAL A 76 -7.55 0.29 15.33
CA VAL A 76 -8.21 -1.01 15.11
C VAL A 76 -7.26 -2.11 14.64
N PHE A 77 -6.02 -1.78 14.35
CA PHE A 77 -5.01 -2.80 14.05
C PHE A 77 -4.66 -3.59 15.31
N SER A 78 -4.43 -4.91 15.13
CA SER A 78 -3.93 -5.78 16.18
C SER A 78 -2.73 -5.17 16.89
N LEU A 79 -2.65 -5.35 18.21
CA LEU A 79 -1.49 -4.91 19.00
C LEU A 79 -0.23 -5.68 18.63
N HIS A 80 -0.35 -6.86 18.04
CA HIS A 80 0.73 -7.73 17.61
C HIS A 80 1.21 -7.47 16.17
N SER A 81 0.56 -6.56 15.43
CA SER A 81 0.96 -6.16 14.08
C SER A 81 2.01 -5.06 14.15
N HIS A 82 3.22 -5.29 13.58
CA HIS A 82 4.36 -4.37 13.66
C HIS A 82 4.80 -3.78 12.32
N GLY A 83 4.39 -4.38 11.20
CA GLY A 83 4.81 -3.95 9.87
C GLY A 83 4.20 -2.63 9.43
N PHE A 84 5.03 -1.70 8.91
CA PHE A 84 4.58 -0.45 8.28
C PHE A 84 3.64 0.44 9.13
N ARG A 85 3.77 0.40 10.44
CA ARG A 85 2.97 1.18 11.38
C ARG A 85 3.81 2.24 12.10
N PRO A 86 3.22 3.38 12.50
CA PRO A 86 3.89 4.39 13.31
C PRO A 86 4.41 3.80 14.63
N CYS A 87 5.59 4.23 15.05
CA CYS A 87 6.22 3.81 16.31
C CYS A 87 6.47 2.30 16.45
N ARG A 88 6.35 1.52 15.37
CA ARG A 88 6.61 0.08 15.34
C ARG A 88 7.74 -0.26 14.35
N SER A 89 8.42 -1.37 14.59
CA SER A 89 9.59 -1.77 13.81
C SER A 89 9.85 -3.28 13.96
N CYS A 90 10.80 -3.81 13.19
CA CYS A 90 11.29 -5.18 13.38
C CYS A 90 11.80 -5.40 14.82
N ARG A 91 12.40 -4.37 15.44
CA ARG A 91 12.89 -4.47 16.82
C ARG A 91 11.73 -4.67 17.79
N THR A 92 10.67 -3.88 17.71
CA THR A 92 9.50 -4.02 18.59
C THR A 92 8.83 -5.38 18.43
N ALA A 93 8.81 -5.94 17.21
CA ALA A 93 8.32 -7.30 16.96
C ALA A 93 9.21 -8.37 17.64
N ILE A 94 10.54 -8.21 17.57
CA ILE A 94 11.49 -9.14 18.20
C ILE A 94 11.38 -9.05 19.72
N ASP A 95 11.32 -7.84 20.28
CA ASP A 95 11.21 -7.63 21.73
C ASP A 95 9.92 -8.31 22.25
N GLU A 96 8.79 -8.15 21.58
CA GLU A 96 7.54 -8.83 21.93
C GLU A 96 7.62 -10.35 21.81
N ALA A 97 8.23 -10.87 20.73
CA ALA A 97 8.42 -12.31 20.56
C ALA A 97 9.30 -12.91 21.66
N LEU A 98 10.34 -12.18 22.13
CA LEU A 98 11.18 -12.59 23.24
C LEU A 98 10.40 -12.60 24.56
N ASP A 99 9.56 -11.61 24.80
CA ASP A 99 8.72 -11.56 26.00
C ASP A 99 7.74 -12.74 26.06
N ILE A 100 7.14 -13.11 24.94
CA ILE A 100 6.26 -14.29 24.82
C ILE A 100 7.06 -15.58 25.07
N ALA A 101 8.26 -15.71 24.49
CA ALA A 101 9.12 -16.87 24.71
C ALA A 101 9.55 -17.01 26.19
N ASN A 102 9.86 -15.89 26.86
CA ASN A 102 10.22 -15.86 28.29
C ASN A 102 9.05 -16.25 29.22
N GLN A 103 7.82 -16.14 28.75
CA GLN A 103 6.62 -16.63 29.46
C GLN A 103 6.43 -18.15 29.34
N GLY A 104 7.30 -18.84 28.60
CA GLY A 104 7.31 -20.30 28.47
C GLY A 104 6.64 -20.83 27.19
N TYR A 105 6.25 -19.96 26.27
CA TYR A 105 5.74 -20.39 24.96
C TYR A 105 6.90 -20.79 24.06
N VAL A 106 7.03 -22.08 23.77
CA VAL A 106 8.17 -22.65 23.01
C VAL A 106 7.79 -23.12 21.59
N TRP A 107 6.51 -23.17 21.27
CA TRP A 107 6.04 -23.55 19.94
C TRP A 107 5.81 -22.32 19.08
N VAL A 108 6.39 -22.34 17.90
CA VAL A 108 6.26 -21.24 16.91
C VAL A 108 5.65 -21.78 15.64
N VAL A 109 4.66 -21.08 15.12
CA VAL A 109 4.09 -21.32 13.79
C VAL A 109 4.52 -20.18 12.88
N ASP A 110 5.29 -20.50 11.84
CA ASP A 110 5.72 -19.53 10.83
C ASP A 110 4.79 -19.60 9.61
N LEU A 111 4.18 -18.47 9.27
CA LEU A 111 3.25 -18.32 8.15
C LEU A 111 3.78 -17.25 7.20
N ASP A 112 3.92 -17.61 5.91
CA ASP A 112 4.25 -16.65 4.84
C ASP A 112 3.21 -16.70 3.71
N LEU A 113 2.78 -15.52 3.28
CA LEU A 113 1.81 -15.38 2.19
C LEU A 113 2.53 -15.14 0.88
N SER A 114 2.59 -16.18 0.06
CA SER A 114 3.26 -16.11 -1.25
C SER A 114 2.65 -15.03 -2.13
N LYS A 115 3.51 -14.12 -2.61
CA LYS A 115 3.14 -13.02 -3.53
C LYS A 115 1.93 -12.20 -3.05
N PHE A 116 1.83 -11.94 -1.75
CA PHE A 116 0.67 -11.28 -1.16
C PHE A 116 0.26 -10.00 -1.91
N PHE A 117 1.21 -9.08 -2.16
CA PHE A 117 0.91 -7.85 -2.89
C PHE A 117 0.36 -8.06 -4.30
N ASP A 118 0.75 -9.15 -4.97
CA ASP A 118 0.31 -9.46 -6.33
C ASP A 118 -1.07 -10.15 -6.35
N THR A 119 -1.56 -10.63 -5.20
CA THR A 119 -2.78 -11.44 -5.09
C THR A 119 -3.92 -10.78 -4.32
N VAL A 120 -3.72 -9.56 -3.81
CA VAL A 120 -4.76 -8.82 -3.08
C VAL A 120 -6.01 -8.68 -3.93
N ASN A 121 -7.13 -9.18 -3.41
CA ASN A 121 -8.43 -9.07 -4.05
C ASN A 121 -9.00 -7.65 -3.86
N HIS A 122 -9.14 -6.90 -4.96
CA HIS A 122 -9.63 -5.52 -4.92
C HIS A 122 -11.02 -5.40 -4.32
N SER A 123 -11.95 -6.32 -4.66
CA SER A 123 -13.33 -6.25 -4.18
C SER A 123 -13.38 -6.42 -2.66
N LYS A 124 -12.63 -7.39 -2.10
CA LYS A 124 -12.58 -7.61 -0.65
C LYS A 124 -11.95 -6.41 0.07
N LEU A 125 -10.83 -5.90 -0.45
CA LEU A 125 -10.18 -4.72 0.13
C LEU A 125 -11.09 -3.49 0.10
N LEU A 126 -11.76 -3.23 -1.02
CA LEU A 126 -12.69 -2.09 -1.15
C LEU A 126 -13.91 -2.24 -0.26
N GLN A 127 -14.39 -3.46 0.00
CA GLN A 127 -15.43 -3.73 0.97
C GLN A 127 -14.99 -3.32 2.38
N LEU A 128 -13.81 -3.78 2.84
CA LEU A 128 -13.27 -3.41 4.16
C LEU A 128 -13.10 -1.89 4.32
N LEU A 129 -12.62 -1.23 3.27
CA LEU A 129 -12.48 0.23 3.25
C LEU A 129 -13.85 0.92 3.33
N SER A 130 -14.85 0.44 2.57
CA SER A 130 -16.19 1.00 2.52
C SER A 130 -16.91 0.90 3.85
N ASP A 131 -16.77 -0.25 4.52
CA ASP A 131 -17.40 -0.53 5.81
C ASP A 131 -16.90 0.40 6.92
N LYS A 132 -15.63 0.77 6.87
CA LYS A 132 -15.00 1.65 7.87
C LYS A 132 -15.14 3.14 7.52
N LEU A 133 -14.73 3.54 6.30
CA LEU A 133 -14.59 4.96 5.95
C LEU A 133 -15.94 5.63 5.66
N LYS A 134 -16.90 4.89 5.11
CA LYS A 134 -18.22 5.41 4.68
C LYS A 134 -18.15 6.66 3.77
N ASP A 135 -17.01 6.83 3.08
CA ASP A 135 -16.78 7.87 2.06
C ASP A 135 -16.50 7.21 0.69
N GLY A 136 -17.52 7.14 -0.13
CA GLY A 136 -17.45 6.53 -1.47
C GLY A 136 -16.47 7.24 -2.42
N ARG A 137 -16.14 8.52 -2.20
CA ARG A 137 -15.19 9.25 -3.05
C ARG A 137 -13.77 8.78 -2.78
N VAL A 138 -13.40 8.61 -1.51
CA VAL A 138 -12.09 8.08 -1.12
C VAL A 138 -11.95 6.63 -1.59
N VAL A 139 -12.94 5.79 -1.35
CA VAL A 139 -12.95 4.39 -1.81
C VAL A 139 -12.83 4.31 -3.34
N SER A 140 -13.55 5.17 -4.08
CA SER A 140 -13.46 5.25 -5.55
C SER A 140 -12.06 5.68 -6.01
N LEU A 141 -11.42 6.62 -5.31
CA LEU A 141 -10.06 7.05 -5.63
C LEU A 141 -9.05 5.93 -5.40
N ILE A 142 -9.16 5.21 -4.27
CA ILE A 142 -8.32 4.04 -3.99
C ILE A 142 -8.54 2.97 -5.07
N HIS A 143 -9.78 2.70 -5.46
CA HIS A 143 -10.07 1.77 -6.54
C HIS A 143 -9.37 2.15 -7.86
N LYS A 144 -9.40 3.44 -8.23
CA LYS A 144 -8.69 3.92 -9.43
C LYS A 144 -7.17 3.72 -9.32
N ILE A 145 -6.59 3.94 -8.13
CA ILE A 145 -5.16 3.73 -7.87
C ILE A 145 -4.81 2.24 -8.01
N LEU A 146 -5.62 1.34 -7.44
CA LEU A 146 -5.42 -0.10 -7.55
C LEU A 146 -5.52 -0.60 -9.00
N ARG A 147 -6.39 -0.01 -9.80
CA ARG A 147 -6.59 -0.35 -11.21
C ARG A 147 -5.71 0.43 -12.18
N ALA A 148 -4.80 1.27 -11.68
CA ALA A 148 -3.85 1.97 -12.55
C ALA A 148 -3.07 0.96 -13.42
N PRO A 149 -3.01 1.16 -14.75
CA PRO A 149 -2.32 0.24 -15.64
C PRO A 149 -0.85 0.12 -15.28
N ILE A 150 -0.25 -1.01 -15.62
CA ILE A 150 1.18 -1.26 -15.43
C ILE A 150 1.86 -1.11 -16.78
N GLN A 151 2.89 -0.26 -16.84
CA GLN A 151 3.73 -0.08 -18.02
C GLN A 151 5.09 -0.74 -17.82
N GLU A 152 5.44 -1.63 -18.75
CA GLU A 152 6.74 -2.30 -18.83
C GLU A 152 7.31 -2.11 -20.24
N GLY A 153 8.31 -1.22 -20.37
CA GLY A 153 8.72 -0.71 -21.68
C GLY A 153 7.56 -0.01 -22.39
N ASP A 154 7.27 -0.46 -23.61
CA ASP A 154 6.17 0.08 -24.41
C ASP A 154 4.82 -0.64 -24.17
N LYS A 155 4.83 -1.71 -23.36
CA LYS A 155 3.63 -2.50 -23.10
C LYS A 155 2.89 -1.95 -21.90
N ILE A 156 1.59 -1.65 -22.09
CA ILE A 156 0.65 -1.24 -21.03
C ILE A 156 -0.34 -2.39 -20.79
N THR A 157 -0.43 -2.83 -19.53
CA THR A 157 -1.29 -3.95 -19.11
C THR A 157 -2.27 -3.48 -18.03
N PRO A 158 -3.56 -3.80 -18.12
CA PRO A 158 -4.52 -3.53 -17.05
C PRO A 158 -4.10 -4.21 -15.73
N CYS A 159 -4.41 -3.58 -14.59
CA CYS A 159 -4.24 -4.15 -13.27
C CYS A 159 -5.62 -4.51 -12.71
N GLU A 160 -5.91 -5.81 -12.56
CA GLU A 160 -7.20 -6.29 -12.07
C GLU A 160 -7.12 -6.90 -10.66
N ILE A 161 -5.92 -7.24 -10.22
CA ILE A 161 -5.64 -7.87 -8.93
C ILE A 161 -4.30 -7.37 -8.40
N GLY A 162 -4.15 -7.38 -7.10
CA GLY A 162 -2.91 -6.98 -6.43
C GLY A 162 -2.80 -5.47 -6.18
N THR A 163 -1.76 -5.10 -5.46
CA THR A 163 -1.37 -3.70 -5.22
C THR A 163 0.02 -3.46 -5.76
N PRO A 164 0.29 -2.33 -6.44
CA PRO A 164 1.62 -2.06 -6.97
C PRO A 164 2.66 -2.03 -5.84
N GLN A 165 3.66 -2.92 -5.91
CA GLN A 165 4.80 -2.87 -4.99
C GLN A 165 5.60 -1.59 -5.26
N GLY A 166 5.61 -0.65 -4.30
CA GLY A 166 6.32 0.63 -4.40
C GLY A 166 5.44 1.88 -4.37
N GLY A 167 4.12 1.73 -4.38
CA GLY A 167 3.20 2.83 -4.10
C GLY A 167 3.12 3.14 -2.60
N PRO A 168 3.13 4.42 -2.18
CA PRO A 168 3.07 4.80 -0.75
C PRO A 168 1.84 4.27 0.01
N VAL A 169 0.73 4.06 -0.67
CA VAL A 169 -0.52 3.56 -0.05
C VAL A 169 -0.53 2.04 0.13
N SER A 170 0.28 1.30 -0.63
CA SER A 170 0.23 -0.17 -0.63
C SER A 170 0.50 -0.83 0.73
N PRO A 171 1.45 -0.34 1.56
CA PRO A 171 1.69 -0.92 2.88
C PRO A 171 0.48 -0.83 3.82
N VAL A 172 -0.18 0.31 3.89
CA VAL A 172 -1.35 0.47 4.76
C VAL A 172 -2.55 -0.35 4.25
N LEU A 173 -2.73 -0.45 2.93
CA LEU A 173 -3.76 -1.33 2.34
C LEU A 173 -3.50 -2.80 2.64
N ALA A 174 -2.22 -3.22 2.64
CA ALA A 174 -1.81 -4.54 3.05
C ALA A 174 -2.17 -4.83 4.51
N ASN A 175 -1.85 -3.90 5.42
CA ASN A 175 -2.20 -4.03 6.82
C ASN A 175 -3.72 -4.11 7.03
N ILE A 176 -4.51 -3.29 6.33
CA ILE A 176 -5.98 -3.33 6.41
C ILE A 176 -6.50 -4.72 5.99
N MET A 177 -5.95 -5.31 4.94
CA MET A 177 -6.37 -6.63 4.48
C MET A 177 -5.96 -7.74 5.45
N LEU A 178 -4.74 -7.65 6.02
CA LEU A 178 -4.20 -8.66 6.94
C LEU A 178 -4.78 -8.56 8.34
N ASN A 179 -5.28 -7.41 8.76
CA ASN A 179 -5.91 -7.22 10.07
C ASN A 179 -7.11 -8.16 10.30
N GLU A 180 -7.79 -8.57 9.24
CA GLU A 180 -8.84 -9.60 9.32
C GLU A 180 -8.28 -10.96 9.79
N LEU A 181 -7.07 -11.30 9.32
CA LEU A 181 -6.37 -12.52 9.74
C LEU A 181 -5.89 -12.40 11.18
N ASP A 182 -5.30 -11.25 11.54
CA ASP A 182 -4.80 -11.01 12.89
C ASP A 182 -5.92 -11.18 13.92
N HIS A 183 -7.08 -10.53 13.70
CA HIS A 183 -8.23 -10.66 14.59
C HIS A 183 -8.84 -12.07 14.61
N GLU A 184 -8.80 -12.80 13.51
CA GLU A 184 -9.25 -14.20 13.50
C GLU A 184 -8.32 -15.09 14.33
N LEU A 185 -7.01 -14.85 14.29
CA LEU A 185 -6.04 -15.58 15.11
C LEU A 185 -6.17 -15.24 16.60
N GLU A 186 -6.38 -13.98 16.95
CA GLU A 186 -6.60 -13.55 18.33
C GLU A 186 -7.88 -14.12 18.96
N ARG A 187 -8.91 -14.35 18.12
CA ARG A 187 -10.20 -14.88 18.58
C ARG A 187 -10.15 -16.38 18.87
N ARG A 188 -9.21 -17.13 18.32
CA ARG A 188 -9.08 -18.59 18.47
C ARG A 188 -8.21 -18.99 19.63
#